data_f8b6347f09c17e97a6213976bc64f264
#
_entry.id   f8b6347f09c17e97a6213976bc64f264
#
_cell.length_a   1.000
_cell.length_b   1.000
_cell.length_c   1.000
_cell.angle_alpha   90.00
_cell.angle_beta   90.00
_cell.angle_gamma   90.00
#
_symmetry.space_group_name_H-M   'P 1'
#
loop_
_entity.id
_entity.type
_entity.pdbx_description
1 polymer ?
#
loop_
_entity_poly.entity_id
_entity_poly.type
_entity_poly.pdbx_seq_one_letter_code
_entity_poly.pdbx_strand_id
1 'polypeptide(L)'
;IPRKKVGYVMGAGDLVYENLKSIGLNIELIDIDEIENLNLNRFDTIIMGIRAYNVHDELNSINELLFDYIEKGGNLLIQYNTTRNLITNKLTPYYLNLSRDRVTEEDSPVKILTPLHRALNFPHKITPEDFKDWVQERGLYFPNKWDKSFIPLLSMYDKNENEKQGSLLIGNYGKGKIIYTGLSFFRQIPSGVTGAYRLLINLISLE
;
A
#
# COMPACT_ATOMS: atom_id res chain seq x y z
N ILE A 1 5.96 0.80 18.05
CA ILE A 1 6.33 1.43 16.75
C ILE A 1 7.62 0.77 16.29
N PRO A 2 7.70 0.25 15.05
CA PRO A 2 8.89 -0.42 14.55
C PRO A 2 10.06 0.57 14.43
N ARG A 3 11.29 0.06 14.66
CA ARG A 3 12.52 0.84 14.43
C ARG A 3 12.90 0.85 12.93
N LYS A 4 11.92 1.06 12.07
CA LYS A 4 12.12 1.11 10.61
C LYS A 4 12.28 2.56 10.18
N LYS A 5 13.15 2.80 9.21
CA LYS A 5 13.27 4.08 8.54
C LYS A 5 12.39 4.06 7.29
N VAL A 6 11.43 4.95 7.24
CA VAL A 6 10.42 5.00 6.19
C VAL A 6 10.61 6.24 5.33
N GLY A 7 10.60 6.06 4.03
CA GLY A 7 10.48 7.16 3.07
C GLY A 7 9.04 7.29 2.60
N TYR A 8 8.55 8.50 2.41
CA TYR A 8 7.23 8.78 1.87
C TYR A 8 7.31 9.68 0.65
N VAL A 9 6.86 9.21 -0.48
CA VAL A 9 6.70 10.03 -1.69
C VAL A 9 5.26 10.50 -1.73
N MET A 10 5.04 11.82 -1.58
CA MET A 10 3.69 12.39 -1.66
C MET A 10 3.14 12.20 -3.07
N GLY A 11 1.88 11.76 -3.17
CA GLY A 11 1.17 11.67 -4.44
C GLY A 11 0.26 12.89 -4.66
N ALA A 12 -1.03 12.65 -4.88
CA ALA A 12 -2.00 13.73 -5.09
C ALA A 12 -2.32 14.56 -3.83
N GLY A 13 -1.72 14.19 -2.71
CA GLY A 13 -1.91 14.83 -1.41
C GLY A 13 -2.79 14.01 -0.47
N ASP A 14 -2.25 13.71 0.70
CA ASP A 14 -2.94 13.05 1.80
C ASP A 14 -2.29 13.43 3.14
N LEU A 15 -2.89 13.00 4.24
CA LEU A 15 -2.40 13.25 5.60
C LEU A 15 -1.75 12.03 6.27
N VAL A 16 -1.44 10.98 5.51
CA VAL A 16 -0.85 9.75 6.05
C VAL A 16 0.53 10.03 6.64
N TYR A 17 1.37 10.76 5.90
CA TYR A 17 2.72 11.12 6.35
C TYR A 17 2.70 11.85 7.70
N GLU A 18 1.92 12.93 7.81
CA GLU A 18 1.85 13.76 9.01
C GLU A 18 1.36 12.97 10.22
N ASN A 19 0.35 12.12 10.00
CA ASN A 19 -0.22 11.31 11.07
C ASN A 19 0.75 10.20 11.52
N LEU A 20 1.42 9.52 10.60
CA LEU A 20 2.45 8.54 10.95
C LEU A 20 3.63 9.17 11.69
N LYS A 21 4.03 10.37 11.28
CA LYS A 21 5.09 11.14 11.96
C LYS A 21 4.66 11.55 13.37
N SER A 22 3.41 11.98 13.54
CA SER A 22 2.88 12.42 14.84
C SER A 22 2.86 11.32 15.89
N ILE A 23 2.66 10.06 15.49
CA ILE A 23 2.75 8.91 16.40
C ILE A 23 4.18 8.42 16.65
N GLY A 24 5.20 9.11 16.13
CA GLY A 24 6.61 8.84 16.37
C GLY A 24 7.25 7.82 15.42
N LEU A 25 6.65 7.56 14.26
CA LEU A 25 7.31 6.74 13.23
C LEU A 25 8.51 7.53 12.67
N ASN A 26 9.64 6.83 12.47
CA ASN A 26 10.82 7.41 11.82
C ASN A 26 10.56 7.49 10.31
N ILE A 27 9.89 8.55 9.88
CA ILE A 27 9.45 8.76 8.51
C ILE A 27 9.92 10.11 7.98
N GLU A 28 10.38 10.16 6.74
CA GLU A 28 10.77 11.40 6.06
C GLU A 28 10.14 11.49 4.67
N LEU A 29 9.84 12.70 4.21
CA LEU A 29 9.42 12.94 2.83
C LEU A 29 10.60 12.74 1.89
N ILE A 30 10.32 12.08 0.77
CA ILE A 30 11.24 11.97 -0.37
C ILE A 30 10.71 12.90 -1.46
N ASP A 31 11.55 13.85 -1.88
CA ASP A 31 11.28 14.64 -3.06
C ASP A 31 11.49 13.74 -4.30
N ILE A 32 10.47 13.65 -5.13
CA ILE A 32 10.50 12.79 -6.33
C ILE A 32 11.59 13.25 -7.31
N ASP A 33 11.83 14.56 -7.41
CA ASP A 33 12.84 15.14 -8.29
C ASP A 33 14.26 14.79 -7.87
N GLU A 34 14.45 14.51 -6.57
CA GLU A 34 15.77 14.19 -6.02
C GLU A 34 16.00 12.67 -5.87
N ILE A 35 15.01 11.84 -6.19
CA ILE A 35 15.06 10.40 -5.89
C ILE A 35 16.23 9.68 -6.56
N GLU A 36 16.63 10.11 -7.77
CA GLU A 36 17.78 9.55 -8.51
C GLU A 36 19.12 9.79 -7.77
N ASN A 37 19.21 10.86 -7.00
CA ASN A 37 20.40 11.25 -6.25
C ASN A 37 20.44 10.65 -4.84
N LEU A 38 19.35 10.00 -4.41
CA LEU A 38 19.25 9.44 -3.06
C LEU A 38 19.74 7.99 -3.01
N ASN A 39 20.41 7.66 -1.92
CA ASN A 39 20.61 6.26 -1.58
C ASN A 39 19.31 5.68 -1.00
N LEU A 40 18.48 5.04 -1.83
CA LEU A 40 17.20 4.48 -1.41
C LEU A 40 17.36 3.35 -0.39
N ASN A 41 18.50 2.64 -0.40
CA ASN A 41 18.76 1.53 0.53
C ASN A 41 18.88 1.98 1.99
N ARG A 42 18.89 3.29 2.26
CA ARG A 42 18.79 3.82 3.63
C ARG A 42 17.39 3.69 4.24
N PHE A 43 16.39 3.42 3.42
CA PHE A 43 15.01 3.18 3.86
C PHE A 43 14.72 1.68 3.91
N ASP A 44 14.08 1.24 4.97
CA ASP A 44 13.55 -0.12 5.07
C ASP A 44 12.27 -0.28 4.25
N THR A 45 11.46 0.78 4.20
CA THR A 45 10.22 0.83 3.44
C THR A 45 10.06 2.20 2.79
N ILE A 46 9.66 2.21 1.52
CA ILE A 46 9.21 3.41 0.81
C ILE A 46 7.71 3.28 0.57
N ILE A 47 6.97 4.33 0.90
CA ILE A 47 5.53 4.42 0.68
C ILE A 47 5.28 5.42 -0.45
N MET A 48 4.59 4.98 -1.48
CA MET A 48 4.05 5.86 -2.52
C MET A 48 2.68 6.34 -2.07
N GLY A 49 2.52 7.64 -1.91
CA GLY A 49 1.25 8.28 -1.56
C GLY A 49 0.16 8.02 -2.62
N ILE A 50 -1.08 8.28 -2.27
CA ILE A 50 -2.21 8.04 -3.17
C ILE A 50 -2.00 8.73 -4.52
N ARG A 51 -2.32 8.01 -5.59
CA ARG A 51 -2.27 8.50 -6.98
C ARG A 51 -0.88 9.02 -7.41
N ALA A 52 0.20 8.59 -6.77
CA ALA A 52 1.55 9.00 -7.16
C ALA A 52 1.81 8.72 -8.65
N TYR A 53 1.36 7.56 -9.14
CA TYR A 53 1.49 7.16 -10.55
C TYR A 53 0.47 7.84 -11.50
N ASN A 54 -0.33 8.75 -10.99
CA ASN A 54 -1.20 9.61 -11.80
C ASN A 54 -0.69 11.05 -11.88
N VAL A 55 0.24 11.47 -11.01
CA VAL A 55 0.64 12.87 -10.86
C VAL A 55 2.14 13.13 -11.04
N HIS A 56 2.98 12.10 -11.00
CA HIS A 56 4.45 12.23 -11.12
C HIS A 56 4.96 11.59 -12.41
N ASP A 57 5.20 12.41 -13.44
CA ASP A 57 5.75 11.97 -14.73
C ASP A 57 7.13 11.31 -14.60
N GLU A 58 7.91 11.68 -13.56
CA GLU A 58 9.22 11.17 -13.23
C GLU A 58 9.20 9.65 -13.02
N LEU A 59 8.09 9.10 -12.55
CA LEU A 59 7.94 7.65 -12.34
C LEU A 59 8.10 6.82 -13.62
N ASN A 60 7.97 7.43 -14.79
CA ASN A 60 8.30 6.77 -16.04
C ASN A 60 9.79 6.39 -16.15
N SER A 61 10.67 7.27 -15.67
CA SER A 61 12.12 7.09 -15.76
C SER A 61 12.72 6.39 -14.54
N ILE A 62 12.20 6.70 -13.35
CA ILE A 62 12.79 6.21 -12.10
C ILE A 62 12.23 4.87 -11.61
N ASN A 63 11.23 4.33 -12.29
CA ASN A 63 10.53 3.14 -11.83
C ASN A 63 11.46 1.92 -11.69
N GLU A 64 12.40 1.74 -12.62
CA GLU A 64 13.41 0.67 -12.53
C GLU A 64 14.32 0.84 -11.29
N LEU A 65 14.60 2.08 -10.89
CA LEU A 65 15.36 2.38 -9.66
C LEU A 65 14.62 1.90 -8.40
N LEU A 66 13.31 2.07 -8.39
CA LEU A 66 12.46 1.55 -7.31
C LEU A 66 12.43 0.02 -7.31
N PHE A 67 12.44 -0.62 -8.48
CA PHE A 67 12.49 -2.08 -8.57
C PHE A 67 13.85 -2.63 -8.11
N ASP A 68 14.94 -1.98 -8.48
CA ASP A 68 16.28 -2.30 -7.97
C ASP A 68 16.36 -2.17 -6.44
N TYR A 69 15.71 -1.16 -5.88
CA TYR A 69 15.60 -0.99 -4.43
C TYR A 69 14.91 -2.19 -3.77
N ILE A 70 13.79 -2.67 -4.35
CA ILE A 70 13.10 -3.84 -3.84
C ILE A 70 13.98 -5.08 -3.98
N GLU A 71 14.62 -5.28 -5.13
CA GLU A 71 15.49 -6.43 -5.39
C GLU A 71 16.61 -6.56 -4.36
N LYS A 72 17.15 -5.42 -3.90
CA LYS A 72 18.20 -5.33 -2.88
C LYS A 72 17.71 -5.52 -1.44
N GLY A 73 16.40 -5.59 -1.22
CA GLY A 73 15.81 -5.89 0.09
C GLY A 73 14.90 -4.82 0.67
N GLY A 74 14.66 -3.73 -0.05
CA GLY A 74 13.70 -2.72 0.35
C GLY A 74 12.25 -3.16 0.19
N ASN A 75 11.34 -2.55 0.92
CA ASN A 75 9.92 -2.75 0.75
C ASN A 75 9.28 -1.52 0.07
N LEU A 76 8.56 -1.74 -1.01
CA LEU A 76 7.81 -0.69 -1.69
C LEU A 76 6.31 -0.92 -1.46
N LEU A 77 5.66 0.02 -0.80
CA LEU A 77 4.21 0.04 -0.58
C LEU A 77 3.58 1.08 -1.49
N ILE A 78 2.80 0.63 -2.45
CA ILE A 78 2.07 1.49 -3.38
C ILE A 78 0.61 1.56 -2.95
N GLN A 79 0.13 2.76 -2.64
CA GLN A 79 -1.28 3.03 -2.40
C GLN A 79 -2.02 3.21 -3.72
N TYR A 80 -3.36 3.27 -3.68
CA TYR A 80 -4.19 3.28 -4.87
C TYR A 80 -3.80 4.34 -5.90
N ASN A 81 -4.01 3.99 -7.17
CA ASN A 81 -3.97 4.88 -8.32
C ASN A 81 -5.25 4.70 -9.13
N THR A 82 -5.69 5.73 -9.83
CA THR A 82 -6.84 5.60 -10.73
C THR A 82 -6.42 4.98 -12.06
N THR A 83 -7.36 4.37 -12.75
CA THR A 83 -7.11 3.74 -14.07
C THR A 83 -6.93 4.75 -15.19
N ARG A 84 -7.41 5.99 -14.99
CA ARG A 84 -7.27 7.07 -15.97
C ARG A 84 -5.97 7.83 -15.70
N ASN A 85 -5.26 8.19 -16.78
CA ASN A 85 -4.02 8.98 -16.73
C ASN A 85 -2.91 8.31 -15.89
N LEU A 86 -2.78 6.99 -15.98
CA LEU A 86 -1.59 6.32 -15.48
C LEU A 86 -0.38 6.71 -16.32
N ILE A 87 0.68 7.14 -15.64
CA ILE A 87 1.94 7.54 -16.26
C ILE A 87 2.67 6.33 -16.84
N THR A 88 2.52 5.18 -16.22
CA THR A 88 3.08 3.92 -16.69
C THR A 88 2.12 2.77 -16.42
N ASN A 89 2.11 1.77 -17.31
CA ASN A 89 1.39 0.52 -17.09
C ASN A 89 2.18 -0.48 -16.21
N LYS A 90 3.44 -0.17 -15.92
CA LYS A 90 4.34 -1.02 -15.14
C LYS A 90 4.47 -0.44 -13.72
N LEU A 91 3.39 -0.52 -12.93
CA LEU A 91 3.34 -0.05 -11.54
C LEU A 91 4.21 -0.91 -10.62
N THR A 92 4.36 -2.17 -10.93
CA THR A 92 5.06 -3.17 -10.13
C THR A 92 5.96 -4.02 -11.02
N PRO A 93 7.01 -4.68 -10.46
CA PRO A 93 7.88 -5.53 -11.27
C PRO A 93 7.17 -6.74 -11.87
N TYR A 94 6.06 -7.17 -11.26
CA TYR A 94 5.17 -8.21 -11.78
C TYR A 94 3.92 -7.60 -12.42
N TYR A 95 3.26 -8.34 -13.29
CA TYR A 95 2.01 -7.91 -13.90
C TYR A 95 0.93 -7.62 -12.85
N LEU A 96 0.28 -6.47 -13.00
CA LEU A 96 -0.83 -6.04 -12.17
C LEU A 96 -1.75 -5.16 -13.01
N ASN A 97 -3.03 -5.52 -13.09
CA ASN A 97 -4.03 -4.77 -13.83
C ASN A 97 -4.96 -4.03 -12.86
N LEU A 98 -4.89 -2.71 -12.85
CA LEU A 98 -5.83 -1.89 -12.09
C LEU A 98 -7.22 -1.97 -12.72
N SER A 99 -8.23 -1.87 -11.87
CA SER A 99 -9.61 -1.80 -12.26
C SER A 99 -10.35 -0.69 -11.50
N ARG A 100 -11.65 -0.59 -11.73
CA ARG A 100 -12.55 0.25 -10.95
C ARG A 100 -13.24 -0.51 -9.81
N ASP A 101 -12.79 -1.71 -9.52
CA ASP A 101 -13.29 -2.48 -8.39
C ASP A 101 -13.09 -1.68 -7.10
N ARG A 102 -14.11 -1.67 -6.28
CA ARG A 102 -14.14 -0.92 -5.02
C ARG A 102 -15.07 -1.60 -4.03
N VAL A 103 -14.94 -1.24 -2.78
CA VAL A 103 -15.89 -1.57 -1.72
C VAL A 103 -16.19 -0.29 -0.97
N THR A 104 -17.42 0.20 -1.11
CA THR A 104 -17.84 1.54 -0.65
C THR A 104 -18.64 1.51 0.65
N GLU A 105 -19.22 0.36 1.01
CA GLU A 105 -19.91 0.22 2.29
C GLU A 105 -18.92 0.11 3.43
N GLU A 106 -19.03 0.98 4.43
CA GLU A 106 -18.13 1.08 5.57
C GLU A 106 -18.09 -0.19 6.41
N ASP A 107 -19.18 -0.91 6.48
CA ASP A 107 -19.38 -2.12 7.26
C ASP A 107 -19.29 -3.41 6.44
N SER A 108 -18.89 -3.33 5.17
CA SER A 108 -18.68 -4.52 4.33
C SER A 108 -17.86 -5.57 5.05
N PRO A 109 -18.26 -6.84 5.02
CA PRO A 109 -17.50 -7.91 5.66
C PRO A 109 -16.13 -8.07 5.01
N VAL A 110 -15.11 -8.26 5.84
CA VAL A 110 -13.74 -8.52 5.41
C VAL A 110 -13.34 -9.92 5.81
N LYS A 111 -12.98 -10.74 4.82
CA LYS A 111 -12.50 -12.09 5.00
C LYS A 111 -10.98 -12.14 4.86
N ILE A 112 -10.31 -12.77 5.80
CA ILE A 112 -8.89 -13.02 5.75
C ILE A 112 -8.63 -14.28 4.94
N LEU A 113 -7.87 -14.15 3.83
CA LEU A 113 -7.57 -15.25 2.93
C LEU A 113 -6.31 -16.02 3.33
N THR A 114 -5.33 -15.33 3.92
CA THR A 114 -4.01 -15.88 4.27
C THR A 114 -3.69 -15.61 5.74
N PRO A 115 -4.37 -16.27 6.68
CA PRO A 115 -4.31 -15.94 8.11
C PRO A 115 -2.92 -16.10 8.74
N LEU A 116 -2.02 -16.88 8.13
CA LEU A 116 -0.66 -17.08 8.62
C LEU A 116 0.36 -16.10 8.03
N HIS A 117 -0.04 -15.23 7.09
CA HIS A 117 0.90 -14.28 6.50
C HIS A 117 1.41 -13.28 7.54
N ARG A 118 2.73 -12.99 7.50
CA ARG A 118 3.39 -12.11 8.48
C ARG A 118 2.73 -10.72 8.58
N ALA A 119 2.29 -10.15 7.46
CA ALA A 119 1.58 -8.86 7.43
C ALA A 119 0.29 -8.83 8.28
N LEU A 120 -0.30 -9.98 8.57
CA LEU A 120 -1.51 -10.08 9.39
C LEU A 120 -1.22 -10.54 10.83
N ASN A 121 0.06 -10.74 11.19
CA ASN A 121 0.44 -11.28 12.48
C ASN A 121 1.56 -10.52 13.20
N PHE A 122 2.29 -9.63 12.54
CA PHE A 122 3.41 -8.94 13.16
C PHE A 122 3.55 -7.48 12.68
N PRO A 123 3.74 -6.53 13.60
CA PRO A 123 3.77 -6.66 15.07
C PRO A 123 2.37 -6.85 15.70
N HIS A 124 1.32 -6.70 14.93
CA HIS A 124 -0.06 -6.81 15.38
C HIS A 124 -0.77 -8.00 14.72
N LYS A 125 -1.53 -8.75 15.50
CA LYS A 125 -2.44 -9.73 14.93
C LYS A 125 -3.67 -9.01 14.40
N ILE A 126 -3.87 -9.06 13.08
CA ILE A 126 -5.00 -8.46 12.38
C ILE A 126 -6.15 -9.46 12.33
N THR A 127 -7.33 -8.97 12.63
CA THR A 127 -8.59 -9.73 12.62
C THR A 127 -9.66 -8.91 11.90
N PRO A 128 -10.84 -9.48 11.59
CA PRO A 128 -11.95 -8.70 11.06
C PRO A 128 -12.37 -7.51 11.93
N GLU A 129 -12.10 -7.55 13.25
CA GLU A 129 -12.36 -6.43 14.16
C GLU A 129 -11.54 -5.17 13.84
N ASP A 130 -10.36 -5.34 13.23
CA ASP A 130 -9.51 -4.20 12.82
C ASP A 130 -10.11 -3.40 11.64
N PHE A 131 -11.18 -3.91 11.04
CA PHE A 131 -11.94 -3.23 9.99
C PHE A 131 -13.22 -2.55 10.51
N LYS A 132 -13.48 -2.60 11.81
CA LYS A 132 -14.54 -1.80 12.42
C LYS A 132 -14.18 -0.32 12.40
N ASP A 133 -15.22 0.49 12.41
CA ASP A 133 -15.12 1.96 12.46
C ASP A 133 -14.35 2.59 11.29
N TRP A 134 -14.13 1.84 10.23
CA TRP A 134 -13.63 2.41 8.98
C TRP A 134 -14.68 3.37 8.42
N VAL A 135 -14.21 4.53 7.92
CA VAL A 135 -15.08 5.61 7.43
C VAL A 135 -15.12 5.67 5.91
N GLN A 136 -16.26 6.01 5.36
CA GLN A 136 -16.60 6.27 3.97
C GLN A 136 -16.54 5.04 3.07
N GLU A 137 -15.43 4.27 3.09
CA GLU A 137 -15.23 3.13 2.19
C GLU A 137 -14.11 2.23 2.72
N ARG A 138 -14.11 0.97 2.27
CA ARG A 138 -12.98 0.05 2.48
C ARG A 138 -11.80 0.38 1.58
N GLY A 139 -12.08 0.67 0.33
CA GLY A 139 -11.07 1.00 -0.65
C GLY A 139 -11.60 1.10 -2.07
N LEU A 140 -10.70 1.43 -3.00
CA LEU A 140 -11.03 1.78 -4.37
C LEU A 140 -9.91 1.42 -5.34
N TYR A 141 -10.27 1.30 -6.62
CA TYR A 141 -9.37 0.96 -7.72
C TYR A 141 -8.53 -0.30 -7.43
N PHE A 142 -9.19 -1.36 -6.96
CA PHE A 142 -8.52 -2.62 -6.71
C PHE A 142 -8.02 -3.23 -8.02
N PRO A 143 -6.83 -3.82 -8.04
CA PRO A 143 -6.47 -4.74 -9.11
C PRO A 143 -7.50 -5.86 -9.25
N ASN A 144 -7.81 -6.25 -10.48
CA ASN A 144 -8.69 -7.38 -10.78
C ASN A 144 -7.97 -8.57 -11.42
N LYS A 145 -6.71 -8.36 -11.86
CA LYS A 145 -5.80 -9.38 -12.35
C LYS A 145 -4.38 -9.07 -11.90
N TRP A 146 -3.63 -10.10 -11.58
CA TRP A 146 -2.24 -9.98 -11.15
C TRP A 146 -1.45 -11.27 -11.41
N ASP A 147 -0.12 -11.14 -11.42
CA ASP A 147 0.79 -12.29 -11.51
C ASP A 147 0.68 -13.19 -10.28
N LYS A 148 0.90 -14.49 -10.45
CA LYS A 148 0.89 -15.50 -9.36
C LYS A 148 1.88 -15.23 -8.23
N SER A 149 2.86 -14.35 -8.46
CA SER A 149 3.81 -13.92 -7.44
C SER A 149 3.17 -13.03 -6.36
N PHE A 150 2.00 -12.48 -6.63
CA PHE A 150 1.22 -11.76 -5.64
C PHE A 150 0.30 -12.69 -4.84
N ILE A 151 0.29 -12.49 -3.54
CA ILE A 151 -0.61 -13.16 -2.59
C ILE A 151 -1.71 -12.17 -2.19
N PRO A 152 -3.00 -12.45 -2.47
CA PRO A 152 -4.10 -11.67 -1.95
C PRO A 152 -4.34 -12.00 -0.48
N LEU A 153 -4.41 -10.99 0.37
CA LEU A 153 -4.56 -11.19 1.81
C LEU A 153 -6.01 -11.12 2.29
N LEU A 154 -6.83 -10.35 1.60
CA LEU A 154 -8.20 -10.03 2.01
C LEU A 154 -9.19 -10.24 0.87
N SER A 155 -10.42 -10.57 1.24
CA SER A 155 -11.58 -10.53 0.34
C SER A 155 -12.68 -9.69 0.96
N MET A 156 -13.35 -8.89 0.14
CA MET A 156 -14.44 -8.02 0.59
C MET A 156 -15.40 -7.71 -0.57
N TYR A 157 -16.61 -7.28 -0.24
CA TYR A 157 -17.63 -6.96 -1.24
C TYR A 157 -18.71 -6.05 -0.67
N ASP A 158 -19.27 -5.21 -1.51
CA ASP A 158 -20.50 -4.49 -1.22
C ASP A 158 -21.73 -5.41 -1.38
N LYS A 159 -22.80 -5.11 -0.69
CA LYS A 159 -24.03 -5.90 -0.74
C LYS A 159 -24.48 -6.13 -2.18
N ASN A 160 -24.79 -7.39 -2.50
CA ASN A 160 -25.20 -7.85 -3.84
C ASN A 160 -24.11 -7.76 -4.92
N GLU A 161 -22.86 -7.59 -4.55
CA GLU A 161 -21.72 -7.66 -5.46
C GLU A 161 -20.87 -8.92 -5.23
N ASN A 162 -20.05 -9.26 -6.23
CA ASN A 162 -19.09 -10.36 -6.10
C ASN A 162 -17.92 -9.97 -5.19
N GLU A 163 -17.34 -10.99 -4.53
CA GLU A 163 -16.10 -10.83 -3.76
C GLU A 163 -14.97 -10.26 -4.61
N LYS A 164 -14.21 -9.33 -4.03
CA LYS A 164 -13.03 -8.71 -4.60
C LYS A 164 -11.82 -9.02 -3.71
N GLN A 165 -10.77 -9.54 -4.32
CA GLN A 165 -9.59 -10.02 -3.60
C GLN A 165 -8.33 -9.17 -3.84
N GLY A 166 -8.45 -8.10 -4.62
CA GLY A 166 -7.34 -7.25 -5.00
C GLY A 166 -7.05 -6.08 -4.05
N SER A 167 -7.72 -5.97 -2.90
CA SER A 167 -7.57 -4.82 -2.00
C SER A 167 -6.19 -4.71 -1.36
N LEU A 168 -5.52 -5.84 -1.13
CA LEU A 168 -4.17 -5.91 -0.56
C LEU A 168 -3.42 -7.10 -1.15
N LEU A 169 -2.42 -6.80 -1.94
CA LEU A 169 -1.56 -7.75 -2.63
C LEU A 169 -0.11 -7.59 -2.18
N ILE A 170 0.54 -8.69 -1.86
CA ILE A 170 1.96 -8.70 -1.45
C ILE A 170 2.71 -9.74 -2.28
N GLY A 171 3.83 -9.32 -2.86
CA GLY A 171 4.75 -10.20 -3.59
C GLY A 171 6.17 -10.06 -3.10
N ASN A 172 6.96 -11.12 -3.20
CA ASN A 172 8.41 -11.05 -3.03
C ASN A 172 9.05 -10.69 -4.37
N TYR A 173 10.04 -9.81 -4.35
CA TYR A 173 10.88 -9.50 -5.50
C TYR A 173 12.33 -9.36 -5.05
N GLY A 174 13.19 -10.23 -5.56
CA GLY A 174 14.55 -10.34 -5.03
C GLY A 174 14.55 -10.61 -3.53
N LYS A 175 15.18 -9.74 -2.76
CA LYS A 175 15.24 -9.83 -1.30
C LYS A 175 14.17 -9.00 -0.58
N GLY A 176 13.46 -8.15 -1.30
CA GLY A 176 12.45 -7.25 -0.77
C GLY A 176 11.02 -7.65 -1.12
N LYS A 177 10.12 -6.72 -0.88
CA LYS A 177 8.68 -6.94 -1.09
C LYS A 177 8.05 -5.79 -1.84
N ILE A 178 7.12 -6.14 -2.72
CA ILE A 178 6.21 -5.21 -3.37
C ILE A 178 4.81 -5.38 -2.77
N ILE A 179 4.23 -4.29 -2.32
CA ILE A 179 2.89 -4.24 -1.73
C ILE A 179 2.05 -3.28 -2.56
N TYR A 180 0.93 -3.74 -3.05
CA TYR A 180 -0.07 -2.90 -3.68
C TYR A 180 -1.36 -2.94 -2.88
N THR A 181 -1.90 -1.78 -2.52
CA THR A 181 -3.14 -1.71 -1.77
C THR A 181 -4.08 -0.64 -2.30
N GLY A 182 -5.34 -1.01 -2.50
CA GLY A 182 -6.44 -0.09 -2.73
C GLY A 182 -7.20 0.29 -1.46
N LEU A 183 -6.78 -0.22 -0.30
CA LEU A 183 -7.39 0.14 0.98
C LEU A 183 -7.27 1.64 1.25
N SER A 184 -8.33 2.25 1.76
CA SER A 184 -8.44 3.70 1.95
C SER A 184 -7.71 4.20 3.20
N PHE A 185 -6.43 3.85 3.38
CA PHE A 185 -5.60 4.34 4.50
C PHE A 185 -5.59 5.86 4.59
N PHE A 186 -5.62 6.56 3.46
CA PHE A 186 -5.63 8.03 3.42
C PHE A 186 -6.86 8.65 4.07
N ARG A 187 -7.94 7.90 4.27
CA ARG A 187 -9.14 8.31 5.02
C ARG A 187 -9.08 7.82 6.46
N GLN A 188 -8.66 6.57 6.65
CA GLN A 188 -8.71 5.90 7.94
C GLN A 188 -7.66 6.45 8.91
N ILE A 189 -6.45 6.72 8.42
CA ILE A 189 -5.34 7.22 9.24
C ILE A 189 -5.66 8.60 9.84
N PRO A 190 -6.06 9.62 9.06
CA PRO A 190 -6.47 10.90 9.63
C PRO A 190 -7.70 10.83 10.55
N SER A 191 -8.57 9.84 10.33
CA SER A 191 -9.75 9.61 11.18
C SER A 191 -9.43 8.86 12.48
N GLY A 192 -8.18 8.46 12.70
CA GLY A 192 -7.76 7.79 13.94
C GLY A 192 -8.23 6.34 14.06
N VAL A 193 -8.56 5.67 12.95
CA VAL A 193 -9.05 4.28 12.96
C VAL A 193 -7.93 3.34 13.37
N THR A 194 -7.98 2.83 14.58
CA THR A 194 -6.93 2.02 15.20
C THR A 194 -6.56 0.80 14.38
N GLY A 195 -7.54 0.06 13.85
CA GLY A 195 -7.29 -1.14 13.05
C GLY A 195 -6.50 -0.83 11.77
N ALA A 196 -6.76 0.33 11.14
CA ALA A 196 -6.03 0.77 9.96
C ALA A 196 -4.56 1.10 10.30
N TYR A 197 -4.31 1.78 11.43
CA TYR A 197 -2.94 1.98 11.93
C TYR A 197 -2.21 0.66 12.16
N ARG A 198 -2.85 -0.29 12.82
CA ARG A 198 -2.26 -1.61 13.10
C ARG A 198 -1.86 -2.34 11.84
N LEU A 199 -2.76 -2.38 10.83
CA LEU A 199 -2.48 -3.00 9.55
C LEU A 199 -1.35 -2.27 8.79
N LEU A 200 -1.41 -0.93 8.71
CA LEU A 200 -0.39 -0.16 8.01
C LEU A 200 1.00 -0.33 8.67
N ILE A 201 1.08 -0.34 10.00
CA ILE A 201 2.31 -0.60 10.73
C ILE A 201 2.84 -2.01 10.44
N ASN A 202 1.97 -3.01 10.32
CA ASN A 202 2.40 -4.36 9.91
C ASN A 202 3.01 -4.37 8.51
N LEU A 203 2.38 -3.67 7.53
CA LEU A 203 2.89 -3.58 6.17
C LEU A 203 4.27 -2.91 6.13
N ILE A 204 4.45 -1.85 6.91
CA ILE A 204 5.74 -1.14 7.06
C ILE A 204 6.80 -2.03 7.73
N SER A 205 6.39 -2.96 8.58
CA SER A 205 7.29 -3.81 9.39
C SER A 205 7.70 -5.12 8.69
N LEU A 206 7.29 -5.33 7.45
CA LEU A 206 7.66 -6.55 6.71
C LEU A 206 9.18 -6.66 6.49
N GLU A 207 9.66 -7.90 6.50
CA GLU A 207 11.03 -8.34 6.25
C GLU A 207 11.03 -9.49 5.25
#